data_379e23dbe6ed0a6bc1dc9d0905fd41a4
#
_entry.id   379e23dbe6ed0a6bc1dc9d0905fd41a4
#
_cell.length_a   1.000
_cell.length_b   1.000
_cell.length_c   1.000
_cell.angle_alpha   90.00
_cell.angle_beta   90.00
_cell.angle_gamma   90.00
#
_symmetry.space_group_name_H-M   'P 1'
#
loop_
_entity.id
_entity.type
_entity.pdbx_description
1 polymer ?
#
loop_
_entity_poly.entity_id
_entity_poly.type
_entity_poly.pdbx_seq_one_letter_code
_entity_poly.pdbx_strand_id
1 'polypeptide(L)'
;MIQIRQFQWADYDAVVAVWTAAGRDALPRAELQAKLTRDPELFLVAETGGEVVAVVMGTYDGRRGWILRLAVHPARRRLGIATLLVHELENRFQSLGCPRVNLLVMPDNAAGLGFWQTLGYLPFPDVLCSKPLQEATP
;
A
#
# COMPACT_ATOMS: atom_id res chain seq x y z
N MET A 1 11.79 15.56 8.93
CA MET A 1 12.18 14.14 9.05
C MET A 1 10.97 13.25 8.80
N ILE A 2 11.13 12.22 8.01
CA ILE A 2 10.04 11.29 7.67
C ILE A 2 10.07 10.12 8.66
N GLN A 3 8.92 9.83 9.27
CA GLN A 3 8.76 8.70 10.17
C GLN A 3 7.79 7.70 9.55
N ILE A 4 8.21 6.44 9.45
CA ILE A 4 7.35 5.35 8.99
C ILE A 4 6.86 4.59 10.21
N ARG A 5 5.55 4.39 10.31
CA ARG A 5 4.97 3.68 11.45
C ARG A 5 3.68 2.97 11.05
N GLN A 6 3.21 2.12 11.94
CA GLN A 6 1.96 1.40 11.73
C GLN A 6 0.77 2.36 11.79
N PHE A 7 -0.23 2.11 10.94
CA PHE A 7 -1.48 2.85 10.94
C PHE A 7 -2.23 2.68 12.28
N GLN A 8 -2.85 3.76 12.74
CA GLN A 8 -3.78 3.77 13.85
C GLN A 8 -5.09 4.40 13.40
N TRP A 9 -6.21 4.05 14.02
CA TRP A 9 -7.50 4.58 13.60
C TRP A 9 -7.58 6.11 13.63
N ALA A 10 -6.81 6.76 14.50
CA ALA A 10 -6.71 8.21 14.49
C ALA A 10 -6.17 8.77 13.17
N ASP A 11 -5.50 7.94 12.37
CA ASP A 11 -4.95 8.34 11.07
C ASP A 11 -5.97 8.25 9.93
N TYR A 12 -7.15 7.69 10.17
CA TYR A 12 -8.06 7.32 9.09
C TYR A 12 -8.40 8.50 8.18
N ASP A 13 -8.79 9.63 8.76
CA ASP A 13 -9.18 10.79 7.95
C ASP A 13 -8.00 11.33 7.13
N ALA A 14 -6.80 11.32 7.70
CA ALA A 14 -5.60 11.75 6.99
C ALA A 14 -5.26 10.79 5.85
N VAL A 15 -5.42 9.48 6.06
CA VAL A 15 -5.19 8.47 5.02
C VAL A 15 -6.21 8.62 3.90
N VAL A 16 -7.48 8.86 4.21
CA VAL A 16 -8.50 9.14 3.21
C VAL A 16 -8.12 10.36 2.37
N ALA A 17 -7.62 11.41 3.02
CA ALA A 17 -7.18 12.62 2.31
C ALA A 17 -6.02 12.31 1.36
N VAL A 18 -5.07 11.46 1.76
CA VAL A 18 -3.95 11.05 0.90
C VAL A 18 -4.46 10.26 -0.30
N TRP A 19 -5.33 9.27 -0.07
CA TRP A 19 -5.91 8.49 -1.17
C TRP A 19 -6.66 9.38 -2.15
N THR A 20 -7.51 10.26 -1.64
CA THR A 20 -8.30 11.18 -2.47
C THR A 20 -7.40 12.11 -3.29
N ALA A 21 -6.39 12.69 -2.64
CA ALA A 21 -5.44 13.57 -3.33
C ALA A 21 -4.64 12.84 -4.39
N ALA A 22 -4.39 11.54 -4.21
CA ALA A 22 -3.68 10.70 -5.17
C ALA A 22 -4.61 10.12 -6.26
N GLY A 23 -5.89 10.48 -6.26
CA GLY A 23 -6.85 10.00 -7.25
C GLY A 23 -7.40 8.60 -7.00
N ARG A 24 -7.33 8.11 -5.77
CA ARG A 24 -7.83 6.79 -5.40
C ARG A 24 -9.07 6.90 -4.54
N ASP A 25 -9.95 5.89 -4.66
CA ASP A 25 -11.10 5.78 -3.78
C ASP A 25 -10.65 5.40 -2.37
N ALA A 26 -11.34 5.93 -1.37
CA ALA A 26 -11.09 5.56 0.02
C ALA A 26 -11.69 4.20 0.32
N LEU A 27 -11.01 3.40 1.15
CA LEU A 27 -11.58 2.16 1.66
C LEU A 27 -12.54 2.48 2.82
N PRO A 28 -13.74 1.87 2.85
CA PRO A 28 -14.66 2.04 3.97
C PRO A 28 -14.06 1.48 5.27
N ARG A 29 -14.49 2.03 6.41
CA ARG A 29 -14.02 1.58 7.72
C ARG A 29 -14.24 0.09 7.94
N ALA A 30 -15.38 -0.45 7.51
CA ALA A 30 -15.70 -1.87 7.70
C ALA A 30 -14.71 -2.77 6.96
N GLU A 31 -14.36 -2.41 5.72
CA GLU A 31 -13.40 -3.17 4.94
C GLU A 31 -12.00 -3.08 5.56
N LEU A 32 -11.62 -1.89 6.01
CA LEU A 32 -10.33 -1.66 6.64
C LEU A 32 -10.24 -2.40 7.98
N GLN A 33 -11.34 -2.49 8.73
CA GLN A 33 -11.37 -3.23 10.00
C GLN A 33 -11.06 -4.71 9.76
N ALA A 34 -11.63 -5.31 8.72
CA ALA A 34 -11.34 -6.70 8.38
C ALA A 34 -9.85 -6.89 8.05
N LYS A 35 -9.27 -5.97 7.30
CA LYS A 35 -7.84 -5.98 6.95
C LYS A 35 -6.97 -5.88 8.21
N LEU A 36 -7.29 -4.97 9.12
CA LEU A 36 -6.50 -4.75 10.33
C LEU A 36 -6.61 -5.91 11.32
N THR A 37 -7.69 -6.67 11.27
CA THR A 37 -7.83 -7.88 12.09
C THR A 37 -6.81 -8.94 11.65
N ARG A 38 -6.46 -8.98 10.38
CA ARG A 38 -5.55 -9.96 9.84
C ARG A 38 -4.08 -9.55 9.94
N ASP A 39 -3.72 -8.40 9.34
CA ASP A 39 -2.32 -7.99 9.18
C ASP A 39 -2.10 -6.53 9.61
N PRO A 40 -2.35 -6.18 10.86
CA PRO A 40 -2.22 -4.77 11.27
C PRO A 40 -0.81 -4.21 11.11
N GLU A 41 0.22 -5.04 11.29
CA GLU A 41 1.62 -4.63 11.18
C GLU A 41 2.06 -4.35 9.74
N LEU A 42 1.23 -4.73 8.75
CA LEU A 42 1.52 -4.50 7.33
C LEU A 42 0.77 -3.29 6.77
N PHE A 43 0.12 -2.50 7.60
CA PHE A 43 -0.52 -1.25 7.17
C PHE A 43 0.30 -0.09 7.74
N LEU A 44 1.03 0.60 6.86
CA LEU A 44 2.00 1.62 7.26
C LEU A 44 1.64 2.99 6.74
N VAL A 45 1.96 4.00 7.53
CA VAL A 45 1.86 5.41 7.14
C VAL A 45 3.21 6.08 7.27
N ALA A 46 3.43 7.11 6.45
CA ALA A 46 4.57 8.00 6.58
C ALA A 46 4.08 9.34 7.08
N GLU A 47 4.72 9.85 8.14
CA GLU A 47 4.40 11.18 8.62
C GLU A 47 5.62 12.08 8.66
N THR A 48 5.39 13.35 8.48
CA THR A 48 6.42 14.38 8.59
C THR A 48 5.78 15.61 9.22
N GLY A 49 6.44 16.16 10.24
CA GLY A 49 5.90 17.31 10.97
C GLY A 49 4.54 17.02 11.62
N GLY A 50 4.28 15.79 12.03
CA GLY A 50 3.01 15.39 12.61
C GLY A 50 1.88 15.15 11.62
N GLU A 51 2.16 15.23 10.32
CA GLU A 51 1.16 15.07 9.26
C GLU A 51 1.40 13.78 8.48
N VAL A 52 0.36 12.96 8.30
CA VAL A 52 0.42 11.76 7.46
C VAL A 52 0.41 12.19 6.00
N VAL A 53 1.43 11.81 5.25
CA VAL A 53 1.62 12.24 3.85
C VAL A 53 1.65 11.07 2.87
N ALA A 54 1.69 9.83 3.35
CA ALA A 54 1.74 8.65 2.47
C ALA A 54 1.27 7.43 3.22
N VAL A 55 0.88 6.39 2.47
CA VAL A 55 0.31 5.17 3.03
C VAL A 55 0.61 4.00 2.11
N VAL A 56 0.78 2.81 2.69
CA VAL A 56 0.89 1.56 1.95
C VAL A 56 0.27 0.44 2.77
N MET A 57 -0.32 -0.53 2.10
CA MET A 57 -0.87 -1.73 2.73
C MET A 57 -0.16 -2.97 2.22
N GLY A 58 0.07 -3.91 3.11
CA GLY A 58 0.53 -5.24 2.75
C GLY A 58 -0.42 -6.29 3.27
N THR A 59 -0.40 -7.46 2.65
CA THR A 59 -1.09 -8.64 3.18
C THR A 59 -0.23 -9.86 2.95
N TYR A 60 -0.34 -10.84 3.84
CA TYR A 60 0.44 -12.07 3.77
C TYR A 60 -0.49 -13.26 4.01
N ASP A 61 -0.55 -14.15 3.03
CA ASP A 61 -1.46 -15.30 3.11
C ASP A 61 -0.80 -16.56 3.72
N GLY A 62 0.43 -16.43 4.21
CA GLY A 62 1.24 -17.54 4.72
C GLY A 62 2.19 -18.12 3.67
N ARG A 63 2.04 -17.72 2.42
CA ARG A 63 2.89 -18.19 1.32
C ARG A 63 3.42 -17.04 0.48
N ARG A 64 2.58 -16.05 0.15
CA ARG A 64 2.94 -14.88 -0.66
C ARG A 64 2.50 -13.62 0.03
N GLY A 65 3.30 -12.58 -0.07
CA GLY A 65 2.92 -11.24 0.33
C GLY A 65 2.40 -10.45 -0.86
N TRP A 66 1.57 -9.45 -0.59
CA TRP A 66 1.03 -8.55 -1.59
C TRP A 66 1.15 -7.12 -1.10
N ILE A 67 1.59 -6.22 -1.97
CA ILE A 67 1.61 -4.78 -1.68
C ILE A 67 0.42 -4.15 -2.38
N LEU A 68 -0.32 -3.36 -1.64
CA LEU A 68 -1.57 -2.75 -2.09
C LEU A 68 -1.59 -1.27 -1.75
N ARG A 69 -2.19 -0.48 -2.62
CA ARG A 69 -2.63 0.89 -2.31
C ARG A 69 -1.52 1.81 -1.80
N LEU A 70 -0.35 1.71 -2.38
CA LEU A 70 0.69 2.71 -2.14
C LEU A 70 0.22 4.06 -2.68
N ALA A 71 0.22 5.07 -1.85
CA ALA A 71 -0.15 6.42 -2.26
C ALA A 71 0.68 7.44 -1.50
N VAL A 72 1.14 8.46 -2.21
CA VAL A 72 1.88 9.61 -1.64
C VAL A 72 1.12 10.85 -2.03
N HIS A 73 0.89 11.75 -1.06
CA HIS A 73 0.24 13.02 -1.35
C HIS A 73 1.02 13.74 -2.46
N PRO A 74 0.35 14.26 -3.50
CA PRO A 74 1.06 14.86 -4.64
C PRO A 74 2.04 15.97 -4.27
N ALA A 75 1.76 16.72 -3.20
CA ALA A 75 2.63 17.80 -2.73
C ALA A 75 3.94 17.26 -2.11
N ARG A 76 4.03 15.97 -1.85
CA ARG A 76 5.18 15.33 -1.19
C ARG A 76 5.89 14.33 -2.08
N ARG A 77 5.59 14.28 -3.36
CA ARG A 77 6.25 13.38 -4.31
C ARG A 77 7.70 13.81 -4.55
N ARG A 78 8.51 12.86 -5.04
CA ARG A 78 9.94 13.05 -5.37
C ARG A 78 10.81 13.32 -4.15
N LEU A 79 10.35 12.96 -2.95
CA LEU A 79 11.13 13.06 -1.73
C LEU A 79 11.61 11.69 -1.23
N GLY A 80 11.38 10.62 -2.02
CA GLY A 80 11.80 9.27 -1.65
C GLY A 80 10.90 8.60 -0.61
N ILE A 81 9.73 9.17 -0.31
CA ILE A 81 8.83 8.65 0.73
C ILE A 81 8.30 7.28 0.35
N ALA A 82 7.89 7.08 -0.92
CA ALA A 82 7.38 5.79 -1.37
C ALA A 82 8.40 4.69 -1.19
N THR A 83 9.65 4.94 -1.55
CA THR A 83 10.74 3.99 -1.39
C THR A 83 10.95 3.61 0.07
N LEU A 84 10.92 4.59 0.97
CA LEU A 84 11.05 4.34 2.40
C LEU A 84 9.91 3.47 2.93
N LEU A 85 8.67 3.76 2.51
CA LEU A 85 7.52 2.96 2.90
C LEU A 85 7.65 1.51 2.44
N VAL A 86 8.01 1.32 1.17
CA VAL A 86 8.15 -0.03 0.61
C VAL A 86 9.26 -0.80 1.32
N HIS A 87 10.40 -0.16 1.59
CA HIS A 87 11.50 -0.83 2.29
C HIS A 87 11.10 -1.26 3.69
N GLU A 88 10.39 -0.42 4.43
CA GLU A 88 9.92 -0.82 5.76
C GLU A 88 8.90 -1.95 5.67
N LEU A 89 8.00 -1.90 4.69
CA LEU A 89 7.02 -2.96 4.48
C LEU A 89 7.73 -4.28 4.14
N GLU A 90 8.74 -4.24 3.29
CA GLU A 90 9.56 -5.43 2.97
C GLU A 90 10.24 -6.00 4.20
N ASN A 91 10.77 -5.13 5.07
CA ASN A 91 11.37 -5.57 6.33
C ASN A 91 10.36 -6.34 7.18
N ARG A 92 9.12 -5.85 7.23
CA ARG A 92 8.05 -6.50 8.00
C ARG A 92 7.64 -7.83 7.38
N PHE A 93 7.56 -7.91 6.05
CA PHE A 93 7.34 -9.18 5.36
C PHE A 93 8.44 -10.18 5.69
N GLN A 94 9.70 -9.75 5.64
CA GLN A 94 10.82 -10.62 5.96
C GLN A 94 10.75 -11.15 7.40
N SER A 95 10.36 -10.29 8.33
CA SER A 95 10.19 -10.68 9.74
C SER A 95 9.11 -11.75 9.92
N LEU A 96 8.12 -11.78 9.04
CA LEU A 96 7.07 -12.79 9.05
C LEU A 96 7.47 -14.07 8.33
N GLY A 97 8.65 -14.11 7.72
CA GLY A 97 9.10 -15.27 6.94
C GLY A 97 8.53 -15.32 5.53
N CYS A 98 8.00 -14.21 5.03
CA CYS A 98 7.43 -14.14 3.69
C CYS A 98 8.53 -14.28 2.63
N PRO A 99 8.48 -15.30 1.76
CA PRO A 99 9.56 -15.56 0.81
C PRO A 99 9.45 -14.75 -0.49
N ARG A 100 8.28 -14.21 -0.80
CA ARG A 100 8.08 -13.51 -2.05
C ARG A 100 6.91 -12.54 -1.95
N VAL A 101 7.07 -11.36 -2.52
CA VAL A 101 6.04 -10.31 -2.51
C VAL A 101 5.63 -10.00 -3.95
N ASN A 102 4.33 -9.94 -4.17
CA ASN A 102 3.72 -9.62 -5.45
C ASN A 102 2.96 -8.29 -5.35
N LEU A 103 2.71 -7.68 -6.49
CA LEU A 103 1.82 -6.52 -6.59
C LEU A 103 1.24 -6.44 -7.98
N LEU A 104 0.23 -5.60 -8.14
CA LEU A 104 -0.45 -5.40 -9.41
C LEU A 104 -0.30 -3.95 -9.83
N VAL A 105 0.01 -3.74 -11.10
CA VAL A 105 0.11 -2.40 -11.70
C VAL A 105 -0.87 -2.36 -12.87
N MET A 106 -1.67 -1.30 -12.94
CA MET A 106 -2.59 -1.13 -14.07
C MET A 106 -1.82 -1.05 -15.38
N PRO A 107 -2.34 -1.65 -16.47
CA PRO A 107 -1.60 -1.74 -17.74
C PRO A 107 -1.20 -0.38 -18.32
N ASP A 108 -1.96 0.66 -18.04
CA ASP A 108 -1.71 2.02 -18.54
C ASP A 108 -0.86 2.87 -17.60
N ASN A 109 -0.42 2.31 -16.46
CA ASN A 109 0.38 3.04 -15.48
C ASN A 109 1.87 2.78 -15.68
N ALA A 110 2.43 3.35 -16.76
CA ALA A 110 3.84 3.16 -17.09
C ALA A 110 4.77 3.74 -16.03
N ALA A 111 4.40 4.88 -15.43
CA ALA A 111 5.21 5.51 -14.39
C ALA A 111 5.24 4.64 -13.13
N GLY A 112 4.11 4.07 -12.76
CA GLY A 112 4.04 3.14 -11.62
C GLY A 112 4.88 1.90 -11.87
N LEU A 113 4.76 1.30 -13.05
CA LEU A 113 5.58 0.13 -13.40
C LEU A 113 7.07 0.44 -13.31
N GLY A 114 7.49 1.59 -13.85
CA GLY A 114 8.88 2.02 -13.80
C GLY A 114 9.38 2.16 -12.36
N PHE A 115 8.56 2.76 -11.49
CA PHE A 115 8.90 2.87 -10.06
C PHE A 115 9.14 1.49 -9.44
N TRP A 116 8.21 0.55 -9.64
CA TRP A 116 8.34 -0.78 -9.06
C TRP A 116 9.53 -1.55 -9.61
N GLN A 117 9.83 -1.37 -10.90
CA GLN A 117 11.00 -2.01 -11.52
C GLN A 117 12.29 -1.52 -10.89
N THR A 118 12.38 -0.24 -10.51
CA THR A 118 13.58 0.28 -9.83
C THR A 118 13.79 -0.37 -8.46
N LEU A 119 12.72 -0.90 -7.86
CA LEU A 119 12.78 -1.60 -6.58
C LEU A 119 12.91 -3.11 -6.73
N GLY A 120 13.03 -3.61 -7.97
CA GLY A 120 13.24 -5.04 -8.23
C GLY A 120 11.97 -5.84 -8.48
N TYR A 121 10.82 -5.19 -8.60
CA TYR A 121 9.55 -5.86 -8.91
C TYR A 121 9.41 -5.96 -10.42
N LEU A 122 9.64 -7.15 -10.96
CA LEU A 122 9.66 -7.38 -12.40
C LEU A 122 8.33 -8.00 -12.85
N PRO A 123 7.80 -7.59 -14.02
CA PRO A 123 6.51 -8.10 -14.47
C PRO A 123 6.57 -9.57 -14.87
N PHE A 124 5.48 -10.27 -14.55
CA PHE A 124 5.22 -11.61 -15.08
C PHE A 124 4.11 -11.53 -16.12
N PRO A 125 4.06 -12.49 -17.04
CA PRO A 125 3.04 -12.48 -18.11
C PRO A 125 1.68 -12.98 -17.66
N ASP A 126 1.42 -13.04 -16.37
CA ASP A 126 0.17 -13.51 -15.82
C ASP A 126 -0.94 -12.47 -16.01
N VAL A 127 -2.15 -12.93 -16.18
CA VAL A 127 -3.33 -12.09 -16.31
C VAL A 127 -4.18 -12.23 -15.05
N LEU A 128 -4.51 -11.09 -14.43
CA LEU A 128 -5.41 -11.07 -13.29
C LEU A 128 -6.82 -11.42 -13.75
N CYS A 129 -7.42 -12.42 -13.11
CA CYS A 129 -8.81 -12.79 -13.35
C CYS A 129 -9.57 -12.63 -12.04
N SER A 130 -10.73 -11.98 -12.09
CA SER A 130 -11.49 -11.63 -10.89
C SER A 130 -12.97 -11.89 -11.11
N LYS A 131 -13.65 -12.36 -10.08
CA LYS A 131 -15.09 -12.61 -10.11
C LYS A 131 -15.71 -12.09 -8.82
N PRO A 132 -16.67 -11.18 -8.87
CA PRO A 132 -17.39 -10.78 -7.66
C PRO A 132 -18.18 -11.96 -7.10
N LEU A 133 -18.12 -12.16 -5.78
CA LEU A 133 -18.93 -13.17 -5.10
C LEU A 133 -20.10 -12.54 -4.35
N GLN A 134 -20.13 -11.23 -4.26
CA GLN A 134 -21.22 -10.44 -3.70
C GLN A 134 -21.57 -9.36 -4.71
N GLU A 135 -22.78 -8.81 -4.64
CA GLU A 135 -23.10 -7.68 -5.47
C GLU A 135 -22.13 -6.54 -5.22
N ALA A 136 -21.62 -5.96 -6.32
CA ALA A 136 -20.71 -4.84 -6.21
C ALA A 136 -21.44 -3.66 -5.58
N THR A 137 -20.93 -3.15 -4.46
CA THR A 137 -21.36 -1.87 -3.92
C THR A 137 -20.69 -0.77 -4.74
N PRO A 138 -21.48 0.20 -5.22
CA PRO A 138 -20.91 1.32 -5.98
C PRO A 138 -19.92 2.12 -5.19
#